data_211843cabc718c8984eab7a91c65b160
#
_entry.id   211843cabc718c8984eab7a91c65b160
#
_cell.length_a   1.000
_cell.length_b   1.000
_cell.length_c   1.000
_cell.angle_alpha   90.00
_cell.angle_beta   90.00
_cell.angle_gamma   90.00
#
_symmetry.space_group_name_H-M   'P 1'
#
loop_
_entity.id
_entity.type
_entity.pdbx_description
1 polymer ?
#
loop_
_entity_poly.entity_id
_entity_poly.type
_entity_poly.pdbx_seq_one_letter_code
_entity_poly.pdbx_strand_id
1 'polypeptide(L)'
;MQPVYIQRIASIHPPKDHSPGNNRPYLQACEPDYKDIITNATLRRRMSRIVKMGVACGLECMGELSPEKIQGIITATGLGCLTDTEKFLNNLLDNKERMLNPTPFIQSTFNTIGAQIALIHQIHAYNMTYVHRGLSFESALLDAMMKIGEGSENILVGAIDEMTETCYTIQQRLGMLKGIAAGEGAQFFLLSREAGEHPLAEIQGVETF
;
A
#
# COMPACT_ATOMS: atom_id res chain seq x y z
N MET A 1 3.64 17.87 -19.99
CA MET A 1 2.78 16.79 -19.48
C MET A 1 1.36 17.32 -19.37
N GLN A 2 0.34 16.48 -19.53
CA GLN A 2 -1.02 16.89 -19.22
C GLN A 2 -1.14 17.07 -17.69
N PRO A 3 -1.97 18.00 -17.21
CA PRO A 3 -2.19 18.16 -15.77
C PRO A 3 -2.80 16.89 -15.16
N VAL A 4 -2.40 16.57 -13.95
CA VAL A 4 -2.90 15.43 -13.17
C VAL A 4 -3.36 15.96 -11.82
N TYR A 5 -4.61 15.67 -11.46
CA TYR A 5 -5.24 16.20 -10.27
C TYR A 5 -5.43 15.12 -9.21
N ILE A 6 -5.16 15.48 -7.95
CA ILE A 6 -5.51 14.66 -6.79
C ILE A 6 -6.94 14.99 -6.39
N GLN A 7 -7.85 14.03 -6.53
CA GLN A 7 -9.25 14.18 -6.16
C GLN A 7 -9.54 13.77 -4.73
N ARG A 8 -8.88 12.72 -4.26
CA ARG A 8 -9.08 12.16 -2.92
C ARG A 8 -7.77 11.63 -2.36
N ILE A 9 -7.70 11.62 -1.04
CA ILE A 9 -6.59 11.04 -0.27
C ILE A 9 -7.19 10.23 0.86
N ALA A 10 -6.64 9.04 1.10
CA ALA A 10 -6.86 8.28 2.31
C ALA A 10 -5.51 7.85 2.90
N SER A 11 -5.44 7.81 4.23
CA SER A 11 -4.20 7.40 4.90
C SER A 11 -4.47 6.67 6.22
N ILE A 12 -3.68 5.64 6.47
CA ILE A 12 -3.57 4.96 7.76
C ILE A 12 -2.12 5.10 8.18
N HIS A 13 -1.86 5.89 9.19
CA HIS A 13 -0.51 6.30 9.58
C HIS A 13 -0.35 6.30 11.11
N PRO A 14 0.86 6.38 11.65
CA PRO A 14 1.10 6.56 13.07
C PRO A 14 0.44 7.83 13.65
N PRO A 15 0.25 7.90 14.99
CA PRO A 15 -0.29 9.10 15.63
C PRO A 15 0.58 10.32 15.29
N LYS A 16 -0.04 11.50 15.19
CA LYS A 16 0.66 12.77 14.87
C LYS A 16 1.68 13.22 15.93
N ASP A 17 1.49 12.80 17.16
CA ASP A 17 2.41 13.09 18.28
C ASP A 17 3.66 12.20 18.27
N HIS A 18 3.78 11.32 17.29
CA HIS A 18 4.89 10.37 17.15
C HIS A 18 5.17 9.54 18.41
N SER A 19 4.17 9.37 19.27
CA SER A 19 4.31 8.50 20.43
C SER A 19 4.39 7.04 19.97
N PRO A 20 5.47 6.31 20.31
CA PRO A 20 5.56 4.90 20.00
C PRO A 20 4.46 4.16 20.79
N GLY A 21 3.46 3.65 20.08
CA GLY A 21 2.43 2.80 20.64
C GLY A 21 3.04 1.47 21.11
N ASN A 22 2.51 0.92 22.21
CA ASN A 22 2.73 -0.47 22.61
C ASN A 22 4.19 -0.95 22.75
N ASN A 23 5.09 -0.14 23.29
CA ASN A 23 6.47 -0.55 23.63
C ASN A 23 7.33 -1.04 22.45
N ARG A 24 7.00 -0.67 21.21
CA ARG A 24 7.80 -1.01 20.04
C ARG A 24 8.79 0.11 19.71
N PRO A 25 9.94 -0.24 19.13
CA PRO A 25 10.98 0.74 18.81
C PRO A 25 10.70 1.54 17.53
N TYR A 26 9.55 1.33 16.88
CA TYR A 26 9.11 2.01 15.68
C TYR A 26 7.64 2.46 15.79
N LEU A 27 7.26 3.41 14.94
CA LEU A 27 5.93 4.01 14.94
C LEU A 27 4.93 3.06 14.26
N GLN A 28 3.90 2.66 15.00
CA GLN A 28 2.82 1.82 14.49
C GLN A 28 1.68 2.67 13.91
N ALA A 29 1.10 2.18 12.84
CA ALA A 29 -0.10 2.78 12.25
C ALA A 29 -1.31 2.67 13.18
N CYS A 30 -2.13 3.72 13.23
CA CYS A 30 -3.43 3.74 13.89
C CYS A 30 -4.46 3.08 12.98
N GLU A 31 -4.73 1.79 13.20
CA GLU A 31 -5.63 1.02 12.36
C GLU A 31 -7.10 1.26 12.74
N PRO A 32 -8.00 1.44 11.75
CA PRO A 32 -9.46 1.50 11.97
C PRO A 32 -10.05 0.12 12.27
N ASP A 33 -11.32 0.07 12.67
CA ASP A 33 -12.05 -1.21 12.60
C ASP A 33 -12.35 -1.56 11.14
N TYR A 34 -11.62 -2.50 10.62
CA TYR A 34 -11.74 -2.94 9.22
C TYR A 34 -13.09 -3.55 8.85
N LYS A 35 -13.99 -3.82 9.83
CA LYS A 35 -15.30 -4.40 9.56
C LYS A 35 -16.21 -3.46 8.76
N ASP A 36 -16.05 -2.16 9.01
CA ASP A 36 -16.88 -1.14 8.37
C ASP A 36 -16.46 -0.88 6.92
N ILE A 37 -15.17 -1.13 6.61
CA ILE A 37 -14.59 -0.86 5.29
C ILE A 37 -14.56 -2.15 4.44
N ILE A 38 -14.06 -3.26 5.00
CA ILE A 38 -14.01 -4.56 4.35
C ILE A 38 -15.15 -5.42 4.89
N THR A 39 -16.35 -5.23 4.33
CA THR A 39 -17.60 -5.83 4.82
C THR A 39 -17.64 -7.35 4.72
N ASN A 40 -16.99 -7.94 3.69
CA ASN A 40 -16.93 -9.39 3.55
C ASN A 40 -16.04 -10.03 4.63
N ALA A 41 -16.68 -10.61 5.64
CA ALA A 41 -16.00 -11.21 6.80
C ALA A 41 -15.09 -12.39 6.41
N THR A 42 -15.48 -13.19 5.41
CA THR A 42 -14.68 -14.34 4.96
C THR A 42 -13.39 -13.89 4.29
N LEU A 43 -13.48 -12.89 3.44
CA LEU A 43 -12.32 -12.29 2.78
C LEU A 43 -11.41 -11.60 3.79
N ARG A 44 -11.98 -10.78 4.68
CA ARG A 44 -11.25 -10.06 5.73
C ARG A 44 -10.45 -10.99 6.66
N ARG A 45 -11.01 -12.17 7.01
CA ARG A 45 -10.31 -13.15 7.86
C ARG A 45 -9.09 -13.78 7.19
N ARG A 46 -9.07 -13.82 5.87
CA ARG A 46 -7.96 -14.39 5.10
C ARG A 46 -6.83 -13.40 4.83
N MET A 47 -7.08 -12.11 4.99
CA MET A 47 -6.09 -11.05 4.80
C MET A 47 -5.18 -10.94 6.02
N SER A 48 -3.89 -10.80 5.78
CA SER A 48 -2.91 -10.42 6.80
C SER A 48 -3.13 -8.96 7.23
N ARG A 49 -2.40 -8.52 8.23
CA ARG A 49 -2.53 -7.17 8.79
C ARG A 49 -2.26 -6.09 7.74
N ILE A 50 -1.10 -6.17 7.06
CA ILE A 50 -0.71 -5.19 6.04
C ILE A 50 -1.70 -5.20 4.86
N VAL A 51 -2.17 -6.38 4.45
CA VAL A 51 -3.16 -6.48 3.36
C VAL A 51 -4.47 -5.80 3.75
N LYS A 52 -4.95 -5.97 4.99
CA LYS A 52 -6.14 -5.23 5.48
C LYS A 52 -5.90 -3.72 5.45
N MET A 53 -4.74 -3.28 5.94
CA MET A 53 -4.38 -1.87 6.01
C MET A 53 -4.36 -1.24 4.61
N GLY A 54 -3.69 -1.86 3.66
CA GLY A 54 -3.62 -1.35 2.29
C GLY A 54 -4.94 -1.41 1.55
N VAL A 55 -5.67 -2.52 1.67
CA VAL A 55 -7.00 -2.68 1.05
C VAL A 55 -7.98 -1.66 1.62
N ALA A 56 -8.08 -1.52 2.95
CA ALA A 56 -8.98 -0.55 3.56
C ALA A 56 -8.66 0.88 3.13
N CYS A 57 -7.39 1.26 3.17
CA CYS A 57 -6.96 2.59 2.73
C CYS A 57 -7.30 2.86 1.26
N GLY A 58 -7.08 1.89 0.37
CA GLY A 58 -7.43 2.00 -1.05
C GLY A 58 -8.95 2.13 -1.27
N LEU A 59 -9.75 1.33 -0.56
CA LEU A 59 -11.22 1.39 -0.64
C LEU A 59 -11.78 2.72 -0.13
N GLU A 60 -11.25 3.25 0.98
CA GLU A 60 -11.62 4.58 1.48
C GLU A 60 -11.25 5.69 0.49
N CYS A 61 -10.09 5.57 -0.15
CA CYS A 61 -9.66 6.52 -1.17
C CYS A 61 -10.57 6.51 -2.41
N MET A 62 -11.02 5.34 -2.85
CA MET A 62 -12.01 5.22 -3.93
C MET A 62 -13.35 5.86 -3.55
N GLY A 63 -13.78 5.69 -2.30
CA GLY A 63 -15.04 6.20 -1.79
C GLY A 63 -16.24 5.74 -2.62
N GLU A 64 -17.08 6.69 -3.04
CA GLU A 64 -18.30 6.43 -3.82
C GLU A 64 -18.07 6.37 -5.34
N LEU A 65 -16.81 6.52 -5.80
CA LEU A 65 -16.53 6.42 -7.23
C LEU A 65 -16.85 5.01 -7.73
N SER A 66 -17.64 4.93 -8.80
CA SER A 66 -17.96 3.65 -9.42
C SER A 66 -16.69 2.89 -9.81
N PRO A 67 -16.55 1.61 -9.47
CA PRO A 67 -15.37 0.80 -9.80
C PRO A 67 -15.03 0.79 -11.29
N GLU A 68 -16.03 0.89 -12.15
CA GLU A 68 -15.88 0.93 -13.60
C GLU A 68 -15.12 2.17 -14.10
N LYS A 69 -15.12 3.25 -13.30
CA LYS A 69 -14.38 4.47 -13.60
C LYS A 69 -12.91 4.39 -13.19
N ILE A 70 -12.49 3.37 -12.44
CA ILE A 70 -11.09 3.14 -12.10
C ILE A 70 -10.41 2.40 -13.24
N GLN A 71 -9.52 3.06 -13.94
CA GLN A 71 -8.83 2.53 -15.10
C GLN A 71 -7.41 2.03 -14.80
N GLY A 72 -6.99 2.16 -13.54
CA GLY A 72 -5.75 1.57 -13.06
C GLY A 72 -5.64 1.58 -11.54
N ILE A 73 -4.98 0.56 -11.01
CA ILE A 73 -4.57 0.45 -9.62
C ILE A 73 -3.07 0.27 -9.62
N ILE A 74 -2.35 1.22 -9.06
CA ILE A 74 -0.89 1.19 -9.02
C ILE A 74 -0.46 1.27 -7.56
N THR A 75 0.22 0.23 -7.09
CA THR A 75 0.67 0.16 -5.71
C THR A 75 2.19 0.21 -5.62
N ALA A 76 2.68 0.69 -4.51
CA ALA A 76 4.09 0.77 -4.21
C ALA A 76 4.38 0.19 -2.82
N THR A 77 5.52 -0.44 -2.66
CA THR A 77 6.03 -0.88 -1.36
C THR A 77 7.54 -0.91 -1.39
N GLY A 78 8.18 -0.61 -0.28
CA GLY A 78 9.63 -0.70 -0.17
C GLY A 78 10.11 -2.14 -0.02
N LEU A 79 9.46 -2.91 0.84
CA LEU A 79 9.88 -4.26 1.24
C LEU A 79 8.75 -5.30 1.20
N GLY A 80 7.53 -4.90 0.86
CA GLY A 80 6.37 -5.79 0.75
C GLY A 80 5.79 -6.22 2.08
N CYS A 81 5.10 -7.36 2.06
CA CYS A 81 4.44 -7.94 3.22
C CYS A 81 5.47 -8.69 4.09
N LEU A 82 6.22 -7.95 4.91
CA LEU A 82 7.34 -8.47 5.69
C LEU A 82 6.93 -9.56 6.68
N THR A 83 5.84 -9.34 7.43
CA THR A 83 5.35 -10.33 8.41
C THR A 83 5.04 -11.67 7.78
N ASP A 84 4.39 -11.67 6.60
CA ASP A 84 4.06 -12.89 5.90
C ASP A 84 5.30 -13.54 5.28
N THR A 85 6.23 -12.74 4.77
CA THR A 85 7.52 -13.20 4.25
C THR A 85 8.34 -13.88 5.34
N GLU A 86 8.52 -13.24 6.49
CA GLU A 86 9.24 -13.81 7.64
C GLU A 86 8.57 -15.11 8.12
N LYS A 87 7.25 -15.11 8.23
CA LYS A 87 6.49 -16.30 8.63
C LYS A 87 6.64 -17.44 7.64
N PHE A 88 6.65 -17.16 6.35
CA PHE A 88 6.85 -18.20 5.33
C PHE A 88 8.28 -18.76 5.39
N LEU A 89 9.30 -17.90 5.46
CA LEU A 89 10.70 -18.31 5.53
C LEU A 89 11.00 -19.10 6.80
N ASN A 90 10.49 -18.67 7.96
CA ASN A 90 10.66 -19.42 9.20
C ASN A 90 10.00 -20.80 9.12
N ASN A 91 8.77 -20.89 8.60
CA ASN A 91 8.10 -22.18 8.40
C ASN A 91 8.89 -23.09 7.45
N LEU A 92 9.51 -22.53 6.43
CA LEU A 92 10.33 -23.28 5.48
C LEU A 92 11.56 -23.89 6.16
N LEU A 93 12.23 -23.13 7.00
CA LEU A 93 13.39 -23.60 7.77
C LEU A 93 13.00 -24.61 8.84
N ASP A 94 11.99 -24.31 9.64
CA ASP A 94 11.54 -25.16 10.76
C ASP A 94 11.03 -26.52 10.30
N ASN A 95 10.31 -26.53 9.18
CA ASN A 95 9.74 -27.76 8.62
C ASN A 95 10.67 -28.47 7.60
N LYS A 96 11.90 -27.98 7.44
CA LYS A 96 12.86 -28.54 6.47
C LYS A 96 12.23 -28.71 5.08
N GLU A 97 11.58 -27.66 4.61
CA GLU A 97 10.90 -27.58 3.30
C GLU A 97 9.72 -28.56 3.12
N ARG A 98 9.18 -29.13 4.21
CA ARG A 98 8.08 -30.10 4.14
C ARG A 98 6.81 -29.50 4.73
N MET A 99 5.65 -29.95 4.24
CA MET A 99 4.32 -29.63 4.76
C MET A 99 4.09 -28.12 4.96
N LEU A 100 4.50 -27.31 3.99
CA LEU A 100 4.40 -25.85 4.07
C LEU A 100 2.95 -25.39 3.94
N ASN A 101 2.55 -24.43 4.80
CA ASN A 101 1.29 -23.73 4.64
C ASN A 101 1.41 -22.70 3.51
N PRO A 102 0.59 -22.78 2.44
CA PRO A 102 0.67 -21.84 1.32
C PRO A 102 0.17 -20.43 1.64
N THR A 103 -0.60 -20.24 2.70
CA THR A 103 -1.22 -18.96 3.00
C THR A 103 -0.21 -17.82 3.21
N PRO A 104 0.85 -17.96 4.02
CA PRO A 104 1.86 -16.92 4.16
C PRO A 104 2.57 -16.61 2.85
N PHE A 105 2.82 -17.63 2.00
CA PHE A 105 3.42 -17.41 0.68
C PHE A 105 2.53 -16.55 -0.21
N ILE A 106 1.23 -16.88 -0.31
CA ILE A 106 0.26 -16.10 -1.11
C ILE A 106 0.16 -14.66 -0.61
N GLN A 107 0.17 -14.46 0.72
CA GLN A 107 0.06 -13.12 1.32
C GLN A 107 1.37 -12.31 1.19
N SER A 108 2.52 -12.97 1.03
CA SER A 108 3.82 -12.29 0.93
C SER A 108 4.11 -11.70 -0.45
N THR A 109 3.29 -12.01 -1.48
CA THR A 109 3.53 -11.47 -2.82
C THR A 109 3.25 -9.97 -2.87
N PHE A 110 4.12 -9.21 -3.51
CA PHE A 110 4.08 -7.75 -3.50
C PHE A 110 2.80 -7.16 -4.10
N ASN A 111 2.20 -7.83 -5.07
CA ASN A 111 0.99 -7.38 -5.75
C ASN A 111 -0.31 -7.75 -5.03
N THR A 112 -0.25 -8.41 -3.88
CA THR A 112 -1.43 -8.91 -3.16
C THR A 112 -2.44 -7.80 -2.87
N ILE A 113 -1.99 -6.61 -2.45
CA ILE A 113 -2.86 -5.52 -2.04
C ILE A 113 -3.62 -4.95 -3.25
N GLY A 114 -2.92 -4.59 -4.32
CA GLY A 114 -3.55 -4.10 -5.56
C GLY A 114 -4.50 -5.13 -6.17
N ALA A 115 -4.12 -6.41 -6.15
CA ALA A 115 -4.97 -7.51 -6.63
C ALA A 115 -6.23 -7.69 -5.76
N GLN A 116 -6.14 -7.56 -4.43
CA GLN A 116 -7.30 -7.67 -3.54
C GLN A 116 -8.29 -6.51 -3.73
N ILE A 117 -7.81 -5.29 -3.92
CA ILE A 117 -8.68 -4.13 -4.24
C ILE A 117 -9.43 -4.41 -5.55
N ALA A 118 -8.71 -4.84 -6.59
CA ALA A 118 -9.29 -5.19 -7.88
C ALA A 118 -10.35 -6.29 -7.77
N LEU A 119 -10.07 -7.35 -6.99
CA LEU A 119 -10.95 -8.49 -6.80
C LEU A 119 -12.26 -8.12 -6.09
N ILE A 120 -12.18 -7.28 -5.05
CA ILE A 120 -13.36 -6.87 -4.25
C ILE A 120 -14.37 -6.14 -5.14
N HIS A 121 -13.90 -5.29 -6.03
CA HIS A 121 -14.74 -4.45 -6.89
C HIS A 121 -14.83 -4.93 -8.34
N GLN A 122 -14.27 -6.09 -8.66
CA GLN A 122 -14.22 -6.65 -10.02
C GLN A 122 -13.63 -5.67 -11.05
N ILE A 123 -12.59 -4.95 -10.64
CA ILE A 123 -11.88 -4.01 -11.51
C ILE A 123 -10.91 -4.80 -12.39
N HIS A 124 -11.16 -4.82 -13.68
CA HIS A 124 -10.35 -5.52 -14.70
C HIS A 124 -9.42 -4.57 -15.46
N ALA A 125 -9.03 -3.47 -14.82
CA ALA A 125 -8.17 -2.46 -15.40
C ALA A 125 -6.68 -2.76 -15.15
N TYR A 126 -5.82 -1.86 -15.61
CA TYR A 126 -4.39 -1.91 -15.37
C TYR A 126 -4.08 -2.07 -13.87
N ASN A 127 -3.19 -3.01 -13.54
CA ASN A 127 -2.82 -3.27 -12.14
C ASN A 127 -1.31 -3.54 -12.07
N MET A 128 -0.56 -2.67 -11.41
CA MET A 128 0.88 -2.75 -11.31
C MET A 128 1.36 -2.50 -9.88
N THR A 129 2.48 -3.12 -9.52
CA THR A 129 3.11 -2.91 -8.21
C THR A 129 4.60 -2.63 -8.39
N TYR A 130 5.05 -1.53 -7.81
CA TYR A 130 6.43 -1.10 -7.81
C TYR A 130 7.13 -1.46 -6.50
N VAL A 131 8.32 -2.07 -6.61
CA VAL A 131 9.12 -2.51 -5.47
C VAL A 131 10.57 -2.08 -5.70
N HIS A 132 10.86 -0.82 -5.44
CA HIS A 132 12.17 -0.19 -5.61
C HIS A 132 12.74 0.36 -4.29
N ARG A 133 12.29 -0.17 -3.15
CA ARG A 133 12.64 0.35 -1.83
C ARG A 133 12.25 1.83 -1.70
N GLY A 134 13.22 2.74 -1.53
CA GLY A 134 12.97 4.17 -1.32
C GLY A 134 12.35 4.93 -2.50
N LEU A 135 12.38 4.37 -3.72
CA LEU A 135 11.83 5.02 -4.93
C LEU A 135 10.57 4.34 -5.46
N SER A 136 9.94 3.50 -4.65
CA SER A 136 8.77 2.72 -5.09
C SER A 136 7.58 3.62 -5.39
N PHE A 137 7.29 4.59 -4.51
CA PHE A 137 6.14 5.47 -4.68
C PHE A 137 6.32 6.45 -5.83
N GLU A 138 7.50 7.02 -5.98
CA GLU A 138 7.83 7.92 -7.09
C GLU A 138 7.66 7.21 -8.43
N SER A 139 8.09 5.95 -8.53
CA SER A 139 7.92 5.12 -9.73
C SER A 139 6.45 4.84 -10.02
N ALA A 140 5.67 4.51 -8.99
CA ALA A 140 4.22 4.29 -9.11
C ALA A 140 3.48 5.56 -9.53
N LEU A 141 3.86 6.71 -8.97
CA LEU A 141 3.27 7.99 -9.30
C LEU A 141 3.59 8.40 -10.73
N LEU A 142 4.82 8.21 -11.18
CA LEU A 142 5.22 8.47 -12.55
C LEU A 142 4.42 7.62 -13.55
N ASP A 143 4.26 6.32 -13.26
CA ASP A 143 3.45 5.42 -14.10
C ASP A 143 1.98 5.87 -14.14
N ALA A 144 1.40 6.26 -12.98
CA ALA A 144 0.04 6.80 -12.92
C ALA A 144 -0.12 8.06 -13.79
N MET A 145 0.85 8.98 -13.73
CA MET A 145 0.86 10.19 -14.59
C MET A 145 0.97 9.84 -16.06
N MET A 146 1.78 8.83 -16.42
CA MET A 146 1.88 8.34 -17.80
C MET A 146 0.57 7.75 -18.28
N LYS A 147 -0.11 6.93 -17.47
CA LYS A 147 -1.42 6.34 -17.80
C LYS A 147 -2.50 7.41 -18.03
N ILE A 148 -2.52 8.46 -17.20
CA ILE A 148 -3.41 9.60 -17.39
C ILE A 148 -3.07 10.33 -18.69
N GLY A 149 -1.78 10.52 -18.98
CA GLY A 149 -1.30 11.09 -20.25
C GLY A 149 -1.69 10.27 -21.48
N GLU A 150 -1.78 8.95 -21.35
CA GLU A 150 -2.24 8.01 -22.39
C GLU A 150 -3.78 7.99 -22.56
N GLY A 151 -4.52 8.68 -21.70
CA GLY A 151 -5.97 8.83 -21.82
C GLY A 151 -6.79 8.21 -20.71
N SER A 152 -6.17 7.61 -19.67
CA SER A 152 -6.92 7.14 -18.50
C SER A 152 -7.53 8.33 -17.75
N GLU A 153 -8.78 8.16 -17.29
CA GLU A 153 -9.50 9.21 -16.57
C GLU A 153 -9.18 9.20 -15.08
N ASN A 154 -9.19 8.00 -14.45
CA ASN A 154 -8.96 7.86 -13.01
C ASN A 154 -8.03 6.70 -12.70
N ILE A 155 -7.02 6.97 -11.89
CA ILE A 155 -6.03 6.00 -11.42
C ILE A 155 -5.98 6.04 -9.89
N LEU A 156 -6.10 4.89 -9.27
CA LEU A 156 -5.83 4.73 -7.84
C LEU A 156 -4.36 4.39 -7.65
N VAL A 157 -3.59 5.28 -7.02
CA VAL A 157 -2.17 5.06 -6.73
C VAL A 157 -1.90 5.14 -5.24
N GLY A 158 -1.06 4.27 -4.68
CA GLY A 158 -0.74 4.33 -3.26
C GLY A 158 0.48 3.53 -2.87
N ALA A 159 0.96 3.79 -1.66
CA ALA A 159 2.07 3.07 -1.05
C ALA A 159 1.67 2.46 0.28
N ILE A 160 2.21 1.28 0.56
CA ILE A 160 1.92 0.54 1.78
C ILE A 160 3.19 -0.16 2.26
N ASP A 161 3.58 0.10 3.49
CA ASP A 161 4.69 -0.57 4.15
C ASP A 161 4.38 -0.90 5.60
N GLU A 162 4.88 -2.05 6.06
CA GLU A 162 4.87 -2.45 7.46
C GLU A 162 6.29 -2.57 7.99
N MET A 163 6.43 -2.46 9.31
CA MET A 163 7.69 -2.67 10.00
C MET A 163 7.58 -3.88 10.92
N THR A 164 8.57 -4.78 10.85
CA THR A 164 8.74 -5.89 11.78
C THR A 164 9.90 -5.61 12.73
N GLU A 165 9.92 -6.26 13.88
CA GLU A 165 11.05 -6.13 14.83
C GLU A 165 12.37 -6.63 14.22
N THR A 166 12.29 -7.69 13.42
CA THR A 166 13.45 -8.23 12.70
C THR A 166 14.00 -7.21 11.69
N CYS A 167 13.12 -6.67 10.85
CA CYS A 167 13.52 -5.67 9.86
C CYS A 167 14.07 -4.39 10.53
N TYR A 168 13.39 -3.89 11.57
CA TYR A 168 13.87 -2.76 12.35
C TYR A 168 15.28 -3.00 12.92
N THR A 169 15.50 -4.16 13.53
CA THR A 169 16.80 -4.51 14.13
C THR A 169 17.91 -4.56 13.07
N ILE A 170 17.61 -5.13 11.89
CA ILE A 170 18.58 -5.18 10.78
C ILE A 170 18.90 -3.78 10.29
N GLN A 171 17.89 -2.95 10.00
CA GLN A 171 18.08 -1.59 9.52
C GLN A 171 18.84 -0.72 10.54
N GLN A 172 18.53 -0.88 11.83
CA GLN A 172 19.23 -0.18 12.91
C GLN A 172 20.72 -0.57 12.96
N ARG A 173 21.03 -1.87 12.89
CA ARG A 173 22.42 -2.37 12.86
C ARG A 173 23.21 -1.90 11.65
N LEU A 174 22.52 -1.75 10.52
CA LEU A 174 23.12 -1.20 9.28
C LEU A 174 23.26 0.33 9.31
N GLY A 175 22.80 1.00 10.36
CA GLY A 175 22.86 2.46 10.51
C GLY A 175 21.85 3.21 9.61
N MET A 176 20.90 2.52 8.98
CA MET A 176 19.93 3.11 8.06
C MET A 176 18.91 4.01 8.78
N LEU A 177 18.69 3.79 10.08
CA LEU A 177 17.73 4.53 10.91
C LEU A 177 18.37 5.63 11.75
N LYS A 178 19.60 6.03 11.44
CA LYS A 178 20.32 7.05 12.22
C LYS A 178 19.65 8.42 12.05
N GLY A 179 19.05 8.92 13.14
CA GLY A 179 18.36 10.21 13.14
C GLY A 179 16.99 10.21 12.44
N ILE A 180 16.46 9.03 12.13
CA ILE A 180 15.16 8.85 11.46
C ILE A 180 14.27 7.94 12.33
N ALA A 181 13.02 8.34 12.55
CA ALA A 181 12.03 7.47 13.14
C ALA A 181 11.50 6.50 12.08
N ALA A 182 11.67 5.19 12.31
CA ALA A 182 11.04 4.19 11.47
C ALA A 182 9.55 4.10 11.76
N GLY A 183 8.74 3.81 10.76
CA GLY A 183 7.30 3.70 10.88
C GLY A 183 6.70 2.79 9.81
N GLU A 184 5.40 2.63 9.89
CA GLU A 184 4.58 1.87 8.95
C GLU A 184 3.32 2.66 8.60
N GLY A 185 2.68 2.31 7.49
CA GLY A 185 1.44 2.96 7.09
C GLY A 185 1.00 2.60 5.69
N ALA A 186 -0.15 3.14 5.33
CA ALA A 186 -0.70 3.10 3.99
C ALA A 186 -1.21 4.48 3.60
N GLN A 187 -0.99 4.86 2.34
CA GLN A 187 -1.54 6.08 1.78
C GLN A 187 -1.92 5.87 0.33
N PHE A 188 -3.12 6.29 -0.02
CA PHE A 188 -3.64 6.23 -1.38
C PHE A 188 -4.12 7.59 -1.85
N PHE A 189 -4.00 7.79 -3.15
CA PHE A 189 -4.47 8.96 -3.88
C PHE A 189 -5.33 8.50 -5.04
N LEU A 190 -6.47 9.14 -5.23
CA LEU A 190 -7.25 9.04 -6.44
C LEU A 190 -6.83 10.17 -7.37
N LEU A 191 -6.14 9.81 -8.44
CA LEU A 191 -5.69 10.74 -9.46
C LEU A 191 -6.69 10.79 -10.61
N SER A 192 -6.88 11.98 -11.19
CA SER A 192 -7.72 12.15 -12.36
C SER A 192 -7.08 13.08 -13.40
N ARG A 193 -7.56 12.91 -14.64
CA ARG A 193 -7.22 13.77 -15.75
C ARG A 193 -7.91 15.14 -15.67
N GLU A 194 -9.14 15.16 -15.15
CA GLU A 194 -9.94 16.38 -15.03
C GLU A 194 -9.89 16.89 -13.59
N ALA A 195 -9.88 18.22 -13.43
CA ALA A 195 -9.83 18.84 -12.12
C ALA A 195 -11.05 18.51 -11.24
N GLY A 196 -12.20 18.18 -11.83
CA GLY A 196 -13.44 18.06 -11.08
C GLY A 196 -13.88 19.42 -10.48
N GLU A 197 -14.83 19.37 -9.56
CA GLU A 197 -15.33 20.61 -8.92
C GLU A 197 -14.38 21.13 -7.82
N HIS A 198 -13.73 20.22 -7.09
CA HIS A 198 -12.88 20.56 -5.93
C HIS A 198 -11.63 19.65 -5.86
N PRO A 199 -10.65 19.84 -6.77
CA PRO A 199 -9.40 19.05 -6.67
C PRO A 199 -8.61 19.48 -5.43
N LEU A 200 -7.98 18.52 -4.77
CA LEU A 200 -7.14 18.82 -3.60
C LEU A 200 -5.80 19.44 -3.99
N ALA A 201 -5.25 19.01 -5.13
CA ALA A 201 -4.00 19.53 -5.67
C ALA A 201 -3.85 19.16 -7.15
N GLU A 202 -2.94 19.85 -7.84
CA GLU A 202 -2.43 19.51 -9.17
C GLU A 202 -0.98 19.04 -9.04
N ILE A 203 -0.65 17.91 -9.66
CA ILE A 203 0.72 17.39 -9.69
C ILE A 203 1.45 18.02 -10.88
N GLN A 204 2.47 18.81 -10.62
CA GLN A 204 3.25 19.50 -11.64
C GLN A 204 4.34 18.61 -12.27
N GLY A 205 4.85 17.62 -11.52
CA GLY A 205 5.87 16.70 -11.97
C GLY A 205 6.41 15.81 -10.84
N VAL A 206 7.22 14.84 -11.23
CA VAL A 206 7.96 13.96 -10.33
C VAL A 206 9.42 14.00 -10.75
N GLU A 207 10.30 14.28 -9.80
CA GLU A 207 11.75 14.23 -10.00
C GLU A 207 12.34 13.26 -8.97
N THR A 208 13.29 12.43 -9.42
CA THR A 208 14.03 11.47 -8.58
C THR A 208 15.51 11.79 -8.62
N PHE A 209 16.20 11.75 -7.49
CA PHE A 209 17.60 12.07 -7.33
C PHE A 209 18.40 10.86 -6.86
#